data_420f50793b1856104fca867214e3aa19
#
_entry.id   420f50793b1856104fca867214e3aa19
#
_cell.length_a   1.000
_cell.length_b   1.000
_cell.length_c   1.000
_cell.angle_alpha   90.00
_cell.angle_beta   90.00
_cell.angle_gamma   90.00
#
_symmetry.space_group_name_H-M   'P 1'
#
loop_
_entity.id
_entity.type
_entity.pdbx_description
1 polymer ?
#
loop_
_entity_poly.entity_id
_entity_poly.type
_entity_poly.pdbx_seq_one_letter_code
_entity_poly.pdbx_strand_id
1 'polypeptide(L)' 'MSDATTHTFTVTGMTCGHCEKAVVQAVKQLDPQAQVTADRTQNKVDVHSSQPREALAAAIAEEGYAVS' A
#
# COMPACT_ATOMS: atom_id res chain seq x y z
N MET A 1 -18.66 9.71 -9.02
CA MET A 1 -17.43 9.65 -9.81
C MET A 1 -16.27 9.33 -8.92
N SER A 2 -15.46 8.40 -9.33
CA SER A 2 -14.31 8.00 -8.54
C SER A 2 -13.09 8.81 -9.00
N ASP A 3 -12.47 9.51 -8.07
CA ASP A 3 -11.24 10.23 -8.35
C ASP A 3 -10.05 9.38 -7.94
N ALA A 4 -9.99 8.18 -8.53
CA ALA A 4 -8.91 7.27 -8.25
C ALA A 4 -7.59 7.86 -8.73
N THR A 5 -6.60 7.84 -7.86
CA THR A 5 -5.27 8.38 -8.12
C THR A 5 -4.24 7.34 -7.75
N THR A 6 -3.17 7.28 -8.53
CA THR A 6 -2.05 6.39 -8.21
C THR A 6 -1.13 7.08 -7.22
N HIS A 7 -0.92 6.43 -6.08
CA HIS A 7 0.02 6.89 -5.06
C HIS A 7 1.18 5.91 -5.00
N THR A 8 2.38 6.46 -4.92
CA THR A 8 3.60 5.66 -4.78
C THR A 8 4.17 5.89 -3.39
N PHE A 9 4.41 4.80 -2.67
CA PHE A 9 4.99 4.84 -1.32
C PHE A 9 6.32 4.13 -1.31
N THR A 10 7.23 4.63 -0.51
CA THR A 10 8.44 3.90 -0.17
C THR A 10 8.15 3.14 1.12
N VAL A 11 8.16 1.82 1.05
CA VAL A 11 7.83 0.96 2.18
C VAL A 11 9.01 0.06 2.46
N THR A 12 9.57 0.17 3.65
CA THR A 12 10.70 -0.66 4.08
C THR A 12 10.24 -1.70 5.08
N GLY A 13 10.98 -2.80 5.17
CA GLY A 13 10.64 -3.90 6.06
C GLY A 13 9.98 -5.08 5.37
N MET A 14 9.70 -4.97 4.09
CA MET A 14 9.16 -6.08 3.31
C MET A 14 10.31 -7.02 2.96
N THR A 15 10.43 -8.12 3.70
CA THR A 15 11.55 -9.03 3.53
C THR A 15 11.21 -10.28 2.73
N CYS A 16 9.94 -10.53 2.47
CA CYS A 16 9.50 -11.71 1.73
C CYS A 16 8.14 -11.47 1.07
N GLY A 17 7.70 -12.43 0.26
CA GLY A 17 6.42 -12.32 -0.43
C GLY A 17 5.22 -12.20 0.49
N HIS A 18 5.28 -12.76 1.69
CA HIS A 18 4.20 -12.62 2.66
C HIS A 18 4.04 -11.17 3.10
N CYS A 19 5.14 -10.44 3.19
CA CYS A 19 5.10 -9.02 3.55
C CYS A 19 4.40 -8.21 2.48
N GLU A 20 4.68 -8.50 1.22
CA GLU A 20 3.99 -7.84 0.12
C GLU A 20 2.49 -8.11 0.17
N LYS A 21 2.10 -9.35 0.45
CA LYS A 21 0.68 -9.70 0.56
C LYS A 21 0.02 -8.98 1.72
N ALA A 22 0.71 -8.87 2.85
CA ALA A 22 0.17 -8.17 4.01
C ALA A 22 -0.13 -6.70 3.69
N VAL A 23 0.78 -6.05 2.97
CA VAL A 23 0.60 -4.66 2.53
C VAL A 23 -0.60 -4.56 1.59
N VAL A 24 -0.69 -5.45 0.62
CA VAL A 24 -1.81 -5.46 -0.33
C VAL A 24 -3.13 -5.65 0.41
N GLN A 25 -3.19 -6.59 1.35
CA GLN A 25 -4.40 -6.84 2.10
C GLN A 25 -4.80 -5.66 2.99
N ALA A 26 -3.80 -5.02 3.60
CA ALA A 26 -4.07 -3.85 4.45
C ALA A 26 -4.75 -2.74 3.65
N VAL A 27 -4.26 -2.47 2.45
CA VAL A 27 -4.86 -1.46 1.59
C VAL A 27 -6.24 -1.90 1.11
N LYS A 28 -6.41 -3.16 0.76
CA LYS A 28 -7.69 -3.65 0.27
C LYS A 28 -8.75 -3.73 1.35
N GLN A 29 -8.37 -3.82 2.61
CA GLN A 29 -9.32 -3.73 3.71
C GLN A 29 -9.89 -2.32 3.82
N LEU A 30 -9.09 -1.32 3.51
CA LEU A 30 -9.51 0.06 3.50
C LEU A 30 -10.35 0.36 2.25
N ASP A 31 -9.92 -0.15 1.10
CA ASP A 31 -10.58 0.04 -0.18
C ASP A 31 -10.50 -1.24 -1.00
N PRO A 32 -11.56 -2.06 -1.00
CA PRO A 32 -11.55 -3.33 -1.72
C PRO A 32 -11.35 -3.20 -3.23
N GLN A 33 -11.61 -2.01 -3.79
CA GLN A 33 -11.45 -1.77 -5.22
C GLN A 33 -10.07 -1.22 -5.57
N ALA A 34 -9.24 -0.98 -4.58
CA ALA A 34 -7.90 -0.47 -4.82
C ALA A 34 -7.05 -1.50 -5.56
N GLN A 35 -6.22 -0.99 -6.47
CA GLN A 35 -5.22 -1.81 -7.14
C GLN A 35 -3.88 -1.53 -6.51
N VAL A 36 -3.22 -2.57 -6.03
CA VAL A 36 -1.99 -2.45 -5.28
C VAL A 36 -0.91 -3.30 -5.95
N THR A 37 0.23 -2.68 -6.21
CA THR A 37 1.41 -3.36 -6.71
C THR A 37 2.54 -3.14 -5.72
N ALA A 38 2.99 -4.21 -5.09
CA ALA A 38 4.08 -4.14 -4.12
C ALA A 38 5.35 -4.74 -4.73
N ASP A 39 6.46 -4.02 -4.58
CA ASP A 39 7.76 -4.47 -5.08
C ASP A 39 8.78 -4.33 -3.95
N ARG A 40 9.06 -5.45 -3.28
CA ARG A 40 9.98 -5.45 -2.14
C ARG A 40 11.44 -5.24 -2.57
N THR A 41 11.76 -5.52 -3.83
CA THR A 41 13.13 -5.33 -4.30
C THR A 41 13.48 -3.86 -4.44
N GLN A 42 12.47 -3.01 -4.62
CA GLN A 42 12.65 -1.56 -4.72
C GLN A 42 12.05 -0.83 -3.52
N ASN A 43 11.54 -1.56 -2.54
CA ASN A 43 10.86 -1.00 -1.38
C ASN A 43 9.73 -0.06 -1.79
N LYS A 44 8.96 -0.47 -2.80
CA LYS A 44 8.01 0.41 -3.45
C LYS A 44 6.63 -0.23 -3.47
N VAL A 45 5.61 0.57 -3.19
CA VAL A 45 4.22 0.14 -3.26
C VAL A 45 3.44 1.19 -4.05
N ASP A 46 2.83 0.77 -5.13
CA ASP A 46 1.95 1.63 -5.92
C ASP A 46 0.51 1.26 -5.60
N VAL A 47 -0.29 2.26 -5.26
CA VAL A 47 -1.70 2.06 -4.93
C VAL A 47 -2.55 2.97 -5.81
N HIS A 48 -3.47 2.37 -6.55
CA HIS A 48 -4.45 3.11 -7.33
C HIS A 48 -5.79 3.04 -6.59
N SER A 49 -6.19 4.15 -5.99
CA SER A 49 -7.35 4.19 -5.10
C SER A 49 -7.91 5.61 -5.01
N SER A 50 -9.19 5.71 -4.67
CA SER A 50 -9.83 6.99 -4.39
C SER A 50 -9.63 7.44 -2.94
N GLN A 51 -9.03 6.62 -2.11
CA GLN A 51 -8.74 6.98 -0.72
C GLN A 51 -7.59 7.99 -0.64
N PRO A 52 -7.60 8.85 0.38
CA PRO A 52 -6.50 9.81 0.54
C PRO A 52 -5.19 9.09 0.85
N ARG A 53 -4.09 9.72 0.43
CA ARG A 53 -2.75 9.16 0.64
C ARG A 53 -2.48 8.85 2.11
N GLU A 54 -2.93 9.73 3.01
CA GLU A 54 -2.72 9.55 4.44
C GLU A 54 -3.39 8.28 4.96
N ALA A 55 -4.59 7.99 4.48
CA ALA A 55 -5.31 6.78 4.89
C ALA A 55 -4.59 5.52 4.40
N LEU A 56 -4.10 5.55 3.16
CA LEU A 56 -3.35 4.42 2.60
C LEU A 56 -2.05 4.21 3.35
N ALA A 57 -1.32 5.28 3.62
CA ALA A 57 -0.07 5.20 4.37
C ALA A 57 -0.30 4.66 5.77
N ALA A 58 -1.35 5.10 6.44
CA ALA A 58 -1.69 4.62 7.77
C ALA A 58 -2.01 3.13 7.77
N ALA A 59 -2.74 2.66 6.75
CA ALA A 59 -3.08 1.25 6.64
C ALA A 59 -1.83 0.39 6.49
N ILE A 60 -0.87 0.83 5.70
CA ILE A 60 0.38 0.11 5.52
C ILE A 60 1.22 0.15 6.80
N ALA A 61 1.28 1.32 7.44
CA ALA A 61 2.06 1.48 8.68
C ALA A 61 1.52 0.60 9.81
N GLU A 62 0.21 0.35 9.85
CA GLU A 62 -0.39 -0.51 10.86
C GLU A 62 0.11 -1.94 10.77
N GLU A 63 0.61 -2.36 9.63
CA GLU A 63 1.20 -3.69 9.46
C GLU A 63 2.63 -3.76 9.98
N GLY A 64 3.18 -2.66 10.46
CA GLY A 64 4.50 -2.64 11.06
C GLY A 64 5.61 -2.22 10.11
N TYR A 65 5.27 -1.65 8.96
CA TYR A 65 6.26 -1.22 7.97
C TYR A 65 6.49 0.28 8.05
N ALA A 66 7.69 0.69 7.68
CA ALA A 66 8.00 2.11 7.56
C ALA A 66 7.53 2.60 6.19
N VAL A 67 6.74 3.66 6.18
CA VAL A 67 6.14 4.22 4.97
C VAL A 67 6.57 5.67 4.83
N SER A 68 6.98 6.04 3.64
CA SER A 68 7.31 7.44 3.38
C SER A 68 6.87 7.88 1.98
#